data_540f199e84e505a94222bec656200be6
#
_entry.id   540f199e84e505a94222bec656200be6
#
_cell.length_a   1.000
_cell.length_b   1.000
_cell.length_c   1.000
_cell.angle_alpha   90.00
_cell.angle_beta   90.00
_cell.angle_gamma   90.00
#
_symmetry.space_group_name_H-M   'P 1'
#
loop_
_entity.id
_entity.type
_entity.pdbx_description
1 polymer ?
#
loop_
_entity_poly.entity_id
_entity_poly.type
_entity_poly.pdbx_seq_one_letter_code
_entity_poly.pdbx_strand_id
1 'polypeptide(L)'
;MEPNTTNRNDFIPYPTNRVVGTVADATNAQAAINALLQAGFNEHDIDILHGEAGAQRLDPEGVEHGFLARFQRTLIRTAGPAEEYTHLMRHVEDVDAGRFVIMVLAKQRERRTLAADILNAHGADFVGFYGRWSWEGLPRDPQPSAAIDAGQDRRILARRAEDIPSLFVQAWNTRNADALASLFDDDAEFVNVTGLWWHDRDAIRTAHAYGLDRIFNKSTLSIDEIRVKPLSDDLAVVHAQMTLSGQAPIGNIKEPGSRSTILSFVVHRADGEWRCASAQNTDVIRGMETNVLSEDGTFRSANYRTGQLSG
;
A
#
# COMPACT_ATOMS: atom_id res chain seq x y z
N MET A 1 2.14 -6.01 34.51
CA MET A 1 2.83 -7.26 34.13
C MET A 1 3.28 -7.02 32.71
N GLU A 2 4.55 -6.77 32.48
CA GLU A 2 5.06 -6.59 31.13
C GLU A 2 4.86 -7.89 30.34
N PRO A 3 4.44 -7.83 29.06
CA PRO A 3 4.33 -9.02 28.23
C PRO A 3 5.70 -9.68 28.17
N ASN A 4 5.72 -11.02 28.27
CA ASN A 4 6.93 -11.82 28.19
C ASN A 4 7.53 -11.63 26.79
N THR A 5 8.38 -10.62 26.65
CA THR A 5 9.13 -10.36 25.44
C THR A 5 10.23 -11.40 25.38
N THR A 6 10.10 -12.37 24.50
CA THR A 6 11.23 -13.25 24.13
C THR A 6 12.30 -12.33 23.53
N ASN A 7 13.23 -11.92 24.37
CA ASN A 7 14.28 -10.98 24.06
C ASN A 7 15.32 -11.68 23.18
N ARG A 8 14.99 -11.85 21.89
CA ARG A 8 15.96 -12.25 20.88
C ARG A 8 16.66 -10.99 20.40
N ASN A 9 17.92 -10.86 20.67
CA ASN A 9 18.78 -9.79 20.13
C ASN A 9 19.07 -9.94 18.63
N ASP A 10 18.33 -10.80 17.92
CA ASP A 10 18.57 -11.06 16.52
C ASP A 10 18.02 -9.91 15.65
N PHE A 11 18.90 -9.35 14.84
CA PHE A 11 18.55 -8.35 13.85
C PHE A 11 17.55 -8.91 12.84
N ILE A 12 16.50 -8.13 12.52
CA ILE A 12 15.49 -8.46 11.51
C ILE A 12 15.70 -7.54 10.31
N PRO A 13 16.47 -7.96 9.29
CA PRO A 13 16.78 -7.12 8.13
C PRO A 13 15.52 -6.79 7.31
N TYR A 14 14.64 -7.77 7.17
CA TYR A 14 13.36 -7.68 6.50
C TYR A 14 12.46 -8.81 7.01
N PRO A 15 11.20 -8.56 7.38
CA PRO A 15 10.32 -9.57 8.01
C PRO A 15 9.74 -10.57 7.00
N THR A 16 10.57 -11.18 6.16
CA THR A 16 10.17 -12.11 5.10
C THR A 16 9.32 -13.26 5.62
N ASN A 17 8.22 -13.56 4.92
CA ASN A 17 7.23 -14.59 5.25
C ASN A 17 6.54 -14.37 6.61
N ARG A 18 6.40 -13.12 7.03
CA ARG A 18 5.74 -12.77 8.30
C ARG A 18 4.50 -11.94 8.07
N VAL A 19 3.47 -12.24 8.84
CA VAL A 19 2.35 -11.31 9.06
C VAL A 19 2.76 -10.35 10.16
N VAL A 20 2.63 -9.07 9.92
CA VAL A 20 3.00 -8.01 10.87
C VAL A 20 1.78 -7.16 11.16
N GLY A 21 1.58 -6.80 12.41
CA GLY A 21 0.52 -5.89 12.84
C GLY A 21 0.95 -5.09 14.06
N THR A 22 0.42 -3.89 14.21
CA THR A 22 0.74 -2.99 15.31
C THR A 22 -0.44 -2.88 16.27
N VAL A 23 -0.23 -3.11 17.55
CA VAL A 23 -1.23 -2.92 18.61
C VAL A 23 -0.85 -1.76 19.54
N ALA A 24 -1.87 -1.06 20.05
CA ALA A 24 -1.66 0.17 20.77
C ALA A 24 -1.03 -0.01 22.17
N ASP A 25 -1.32 -1.13 22.85
CA ASP A 25 -0.98 -1.32 24.26
C ASP A 25 -0.61 -2.78 24.59
N ALA A 26 0.00 -2.95 25.77
CA ALA A 26 0.49 -4.24 26.26
C ALA A 26 -0.63 -5.26 26.51
N THR A 27 -1.84 -4.83 26.85
CA THR A 27 -2.97 -5.73 27.13
C THR A 27 -3.42 -6.40 25.85
N ASN A 28 -3.63 -5.63 24.77
CA ASN A 28 -3.98 -6.13 23.46
C ASN A 28 -2.86 -6.97 22.86
N ALA A 29 -1.59 -6.56 23.05
CA ALA A 29 -0.44 -7.33 22.58
C ALA A 29 -0.39 -8.71 23.25
N GLN A 30 -0.53 -8.78 24.57
CA GLN A 30 -0.54 -10.05 25.29
C GLN A 30 -1.72 -10.94 24.90
N ALA A 31 -2.90 -10.35 24.70
CA ALA A 31 -4.08 -11.09 24.25
C ALA A 31 -3.88 -11.68 22.85
N ALA A 32 -3.34 -10.91 21.92
CA ALA A 32 -3.01 -11.37 20.56
C ALA A 32 -2.00 -12.52 20.58
N ILE A 33 -0.93 -12.41 21.38
CA ILE A 33 0.09 -13.47 21.52
C ILE A 33 -0.53 -14.76 22.07
N ASN A 34 -1.34 -14.66 23.12
CA ASN A 34 -2.00 -15.82 23.70
C ASN A 34 -2.92 -16.51 22.68
N ALA A 35 -3.67 -15.73 21.90
CA ALA A 35 -4.54 -16.25 20.85
C ALA A 35 -3.75 -16.93 19.72
N LEU A 36 -2.61 -16.36 19.31
CA LEU A 36 -1.70 -16.96 18.32
C LEU A 36 -1.16 -18.31 18.82
N LEU A 37 -0.71 -18.38 20.07
CA LEU A 37 -0.23 -19.62 20.67
C LEU A 37 -1.32 -20.69 20.76
N GLN A 38 -2.56 -20.30 21.14
CA GLN A 38 -3.73 -21.20 21.16
C GLN A 38 -4.12 -21.68 19.77
N ALA A 39 -3.91 -20.87 18.74
CA ALA A 39 -4.12 -21.24 17.34
C ALA A 39 -3.00 -22.11 16.76
N GLY A 40 -2.02 -22.51 17.58
CA GLY A 40 -0.94 -23.43 17.21
C GLY A 40 0.24 -22.76 16.48
N PHE A 41 0.43 -21.44 16.63
CA PHE A 41 1.71 -20.81 16.29
C PHE A 41 2.74 -21.10 17.39
N ASN A 42 4.00 -21.35 16.98
CA ASN A 42 5.04 -21.58 17.97
C ASN A 42 5.55 -20.26 18.53
N GLU A 43 5.93 -20.22 19.79
CA GLU A 43 6.54 -19.03 20.41
C GLU A 43 7.75 -18.52 19.60
N HIS A 44 8.49 -19.44 19.00
CA HIS A 44 9.67 -19.12 18.18
C HIS A 44 9.33 -18.44 16.84
N ASP A 45 8.10 -18.54 16.39
CA ASP A 45 7.62 -17.93 15.14
C ASP A 45 7.00 -16.53 15.38
N ILE A 46 6.92 -16.10 16.64
CA ILE A 46 6.33 -14.81 17.04
C ILE A 46 7.44 -13.90 17.58
N ASP A 47 7.65 -12.76 16.93
CA ASP A 47 8.52 -11.69 17.40
C ASP A 47 7.68 -10.49 17.83
N ILE A 48 8.12 -9.84 18.93
CA ILE A 48 7.47 -8.64 19.48
C ILE A 48 8.51 -7.55 19.56
N LEU A 49 8.21 -6.40 18.98
CA LEU A 49 9.06 -5.23 19.01
C LEU A 49 8.35 -4.13 19.79
N HIS A 50 9.05 -3.54 20.76
CA HIS A 50 8.55 -2.44 21.57
C HIS A 50 9.71 -1.67 22.17
N GLY A 51 9.59 -0.34 22.20
CA GLY A 51 10.58 0.57 22.77
C GLY A 51 11.92 0.55 22.04
N GLU A 52 12.94 1.14 22.65
CA GLU A 52 14.27 1.31 22.05
C GLU A 52 14.91 -0.02 21.61
N ALA A 53 14.79 -1.07 22.43
CA ALA A 53 15.31 -2.41 22.08
C ALA A 53 14.60 -3.01 20.86
N GLY A 54 13.31 -2.73 20.65
CA GLY A 54 12.58 -3.15 19.49
C GLY A 54 12.99 -2.38 18.24
N ALA A 55 13.17 -1.07 18.34
CA ALA A 55 13.64 -0.20 17.27
C ALA A 55 15.05 -0.60 16.80
N GLN A 56 15.96 -0.91 17.72
CA GLN A 56 17.31 -1.38 17.41
C GLN A 56 17.30 -2.71 16.63
N ARG A 57 16.36 -3.62 16.87
CA ARG A 57 16.24 -4.86 16.10
C ARG A 57 15.82 -4.62 14.63
N LEU A 58 15.08 -3.58 14.35
CA LEU A 58 14.74 -3.17 12.99
C LEU A 58 15.88 -2.43 12.31
N ASP A 59 16.70 -1.68 13.07
CA ASP A 59 17.89 -0.94 12.63
C ASP A 59 17.74 -0.34 11.21
N PRO A 60 16.83 0.62 11.02
CA PRO A 60 16.43 1.09 9.69
C PRO A 60 17.59 1.68 8.88
N GLU A 61 18.60 2.20 9.54
CA GLU A 61 19.79 2.80 8.92
C GLU A 61 21.00 1.85 8.83
N GLY A 62 20.91 0.66 9.48
CA GLY A 62 21.99 -0.32 9.51
C GLY A 62 23.22 0.12 10.31
N VAL A 63 23.02 1.01 11.30
CA VAL A 63 24.11 1.58 12.09
C VAL A 63 24.56 0.64 13.19
N GLU A 64 23.61 -0.02 13.86
CA GLU A 64 23.85 -0.87 15.03
C GLU A 64 24.41 -2.26 14.66
N HIS A 65 23.99 -2.81 13.52
CA HIS A 65 24.28 -4.19 13.11
C HIS A 65 25.34 -4.33 12.01
N GLY A 66 26.07 -3.26 11.70
CA GLY A 66 27.28 -3.28 10.88
C GLY A 66 27.05 -3.34 9.36
N PHE A 67 28.11 -3.77 8.63
CA PHE A 67 28.15 -3.68 7.16
C PHE A 67 27.04 -4.49 6.47
N LEU A 68 26.75 -5.69 6.94
CA LEU A 68 25.75 -6.55 6.29
C LEU A 68 24.33 -5.97 6.41
N ALA A 69 23.99 -5.45 7.59
CA ALA A 69 22.71 -4.79 7.81
C ALA A 69 22.58 -3.51 6.95
N ARG A 70 23.63 -2.70 6.89
CA ARG A 70 23.72 -1.52 6.03
C ARG A 70 23.57 -1.88 4.55
N PHE A 71 24.25 -2.93 4.10
CA PHE A 71 24.15 -3.43 2.74
C PHE A 71 22.74 -3.91 2.39
N GLN A 72 22.12 -4.72 3.28
CA GLN A 72 20.75 -5.20 3.08
C GLN A 72 19.74 -4.06 3.06
N ARG A 73 19.86 -3.06 3.95
CA ARG A 73 19.00 -1.85 3.95
C ARG A 73 19.20 -0.99 2.72
N THR A 74 20.46 -0.83 2.27
CA THR A 74 20.75 -0.13 1.03
C THR A 74 20.12 -0.85 -0.16
N LEU A 75 20.20 -2.19 -0.19
CA LEU A 75 19.58 -3.00 -1.24
C LEU A 75 18.05 -2.84 -1.24
N ILE A 76 17.40 -2.91 -0.08
CA ILE A 76 15.95 -2.68 0.04
C ILE A 76 15.59 -1.26 -0.42
N ARG A 77 16.35 -0.25 0.00
CA ARG A 77 16.10 1.16 -0.35
C ARG A 77 16.31 1.49 -1.82
N THR A 78 17.27 0.81 -2.49
CA THR A 78 17.66 1.12 -3.89
C THR A 78 17.10 0.15 -4.92
N ALA A 79 16.83 -1.09 -4.55
CA ALA A 79 16.39 -2.17 -5.46
C ALA A 79 15.05 -2.79 -5.06
N GLY A 80 14.57 -2.54 -3.84
CA GLY A 80 13.23 -2.94 -3.40
C GLY A 80 12.16 -1.94 -3.82
N PRO A 81 10.88 -2.34 -3.88
CA PRO A 81 9.78 -1.40 -4.07
C PRO A 81 9.79 -0.35 -2.95
N ALA A 82 9.68 0.94 -3.32
CA ALA A 82 9.73 2.06 -2.37
C ALA A 82 8.67 1.97 -1.26
N GLU A 83 7.57 1.29 -1.55
CA GLU A 83 6.46 1.06 -0.63
C GLU A 83 6.83 0.14 0.54
N GLU A 84 7.57 -0.93 0.28
CA GLU A 84 8.01 -1.87 1.32
C GLU A 84 8.93 -1.21 2.34
N TYR A 85 9.81 -0.32 1.89
CA TYR A 85 10.62 0.48 2.80
C TYR A 85 9.75 1.42 3.65
N THR A 86 8.75 2.05 3.06
CA THR A 86 7.82 2.93 3.75
C THR A 86 7.02 2.16 4.82
N HIS A 87 6.56 0.96 4.52
CA HIS A 87 5.85 0.10 5.48
C HIS A 87 6.74 -0.33 6.64
N LEU A 88 8.00 -0.68 6.34
CA LEU A 88 8.96 -1.02 7.38
C LEU A 88 9.26 0.18 8.29
N MET A 89 9.44 1.38 7.70
CA MET A 89 9.68 2.61 8.47
C MET A 89 8.49 2.97 9.36
N ARG A 90 7.27 2.72 8.92
CA ARG A 90 6.08 2.90 9.77
C ARG A 90 6.14 2.03 11.03
N HIS A 91 6.54 0.79 10.93
CA HIS A 91 6.69 -0.06 12.11
C HIS A 91 7.79 0.44 13.05
N VAL A 92 8.86 1.05 12.53
CA VAL A 92 9.88 1.72 13.35
C VAL A 92 9.25 2.89 14.12
N GLU A 93 8.52 3.77 13.42
CA GLU A 93 7.81 4.89 14.03
C GLU A 93 6.80 4.43 15.09
N ASP A 94 6.08 3.34 14.85
CA ASP A 94 5.15 2.75 15.80
C ASP A 94 5.87 2.26 17.08
N VAL A 95 7.02 1.60 16.92
CA VAL A 95 7.85 1.13 18.05
C VAL A 95 8.40 2.30 18.85
N ASP A 96 8.89 3.35 18.17
CA ASP A 96 9.40 4.58 18.80
C ASP A 96 8.27 5.34 19.53
N ALA A 97 7.05 5.27 19.02
CA ALA A 97 5.86 5.81 19.67
C ALA A 97 5.37 4.98 20.88
N GLY A 98 6.09 3.91 21.25
CA GLY A 98 5.74 3.03 22.36
C GLY A 98 4.63 2.03 22.07
N ARG A 99 4.32 1.78 20.79
CA ARG A 99 3.39 0.75 20.35
C ARG A 99 4.08 -0.61 20.23
N PHE A 100 3.29 -1.67 20.14
CA PHE A 100 3.79 -3.04 20.01
C PHE A 100 3.64 -3.52 18.57
N VAL A 101 4.73 -3.84 17.91
CA VAL A 101 4.73 -4.48 16.60
C VAL A 101 4.91 -5.99 16.77
N ILE A 102 3.90 -6.76 16.36
CA ILE A 102 3.89 -8.22 16.45
C ILE A 102 4.13 -8.78 15.06
N MET A 103 5.12 -9.66 14.93
CA MET A 103 5.50 -10.33 13.69
C MET A 103 5.33 -11.83 13.83
N VAL A 104 4.59 -12.47 12.92
CA VAL A 104 4.27 -13.91 12.99
C VAL A 104 4.74 -14.60 11.73
N LEU A 105 5.63 -15.59 11.85
CA LEU A 105 6.08 -16.39 10.71
C LEU A 105 4.93 -17.24 10.16
N ALA A 106 4.51 -16.97 8.93
CA ALA A 106 3.38 -17.64 8.29
C ALA A 106 3.65 -17.87 6.80
N LYS A 107 4.28 -19.00 6.46
CA LYS A 107 4.66 -19.33 5.09
C LYS A 107 3.48 -19.78 4.22
N GLN A 108 2.47 -20.42 4.81
CA GLN A 108 1.29 -20.95 4.13
C GLN A 108 0.16 -19.92 4.14
N ARG A 109 -0.62 -19.84 3.07
CA ARG A 109 -1.70 -18.84 2.91
C ARG A 109 -2.72 -18.91 4.05
N GLU A 110 -3.16 -20.11 4.41
CA GLU A 110 -4.15 -20.32 5.48
C GLU A 110 -3.62 -19.83 6.84
N ARG A 111 -2.31 -20.02 7.08
CA ARG A 111 -1.65 -19.51 8.29
C ARG A 111 -1.52 -17.99 8.28
N ARG A 112 -1.35 -17.36 7.11
CA ARG A 112 -1.32 -15.89 6.98
C ARG A 112 -2.67 -15.30 7.33
N THR A 113 -3.75 -15.82 6.74
CA THR A 113 -5.11 -15.38 7.04
C THR A 113 -5.42 -15.55 8.52
N LEU A 114 -5.14 -16.72 9.10
CA LEU A 114 -5.37 -16.98 10.52
C LEU A 114 -4.59 -16.02 11.44
N ALA A 115 -3.31 -15.74 11.13
CA ALA A 115 -2.52 -14.80 11.90
C ALA A 115 -3.07 -13.37 11.81
N ALA A 116 -3.46 -12.95 10.61
CA ALA A 116 -4.05 -11.63 10.38
C ALA A 116 -5.39 -11.46 11.11
N ASP A 117 -6.27 -12.45 11.04
CA ASP A 117 -7.57 -12.44 11.74
C ASP A 117 -7.40 -12.32 13.25
N ILE A 118 -6.44 -13.07 13.82
CA ILE A 118 -6.13 -12.98 15.25
C ILE A 118 -5.60 -11.59 15.61
N LEU A 119 -4.64 -11.05 14.87
CA LEU A 119 -4.08 -9.72 15.13
C LEU A 119 -5.17 -8.65 15.03
N ASN A 120 -5.99 -8.70 13.97
CA ASN A 120 -7.12 -7.80 13.77
C ASN A 120 -8.17 -7.89 14.88
N ALA A 121 -8.51 -9.10 15.34
CA ALA A 121 -9.46 -9.32 16.44
C ALA A 121 -8.99 -8.72 17.77
N HIS A 122 -7.67 -8.59 17.97
CA HIS A 122 -7.05 -7.99 19.14
C HIS A 122 -6.61 -6.54 18.94
N GLY A 123 -7.25 -5.83 17.99
CA GLY A 123 -7.07 -4.40 17.80
C GLY A 123 -5.76 -3.99 17.13
N ALA A 124 -5.11 -4.92 16.41
CA ALA A 124 -4.00 -4.54 15.57
C ALA A 124 -4.49 -3.67 14.40
N ASP A 125 -3.72 -2.68 14.07
CA ASP A 125 -3.86 -1.92 12.84
C ASP A 125 -2.66 -2.18 11.91
N PHE A 126 -2.80 -1.77 10.67
CA PHE A 126 -1.77 -1.95 9.65
C PHE A 126 -1.27 -3.40 9.57
N VAL A 127 -2.21 -4.36 9.54
CA VAL A 127 -1.89 -5.77 9.42
C VAL A 127 -1.56 -6.10 7.97
N GLY A 128 -0.37 -6.67 7.73
CA GLY A 128 0.08 -7.03 6.39
C GLY A 128 1.07 -8.19 6.40
N PHE A 129 1.19 -8.85 5.25
CA PHE A 129 2.15 -9.93 5.03
C PHE A 129 3.36 -9.43 4.24
N TYR A 130 4.55 -9.68 4.76
CA TYR A 130 5.81 -9.43 4.06
C TYR A 130 6.26 -10.70 3.33
N GLY A 131 6.15 -10.69 2.01
CA GLY A 131 6.69 -11.72 1.14
C GLY A 131 8.21 -11.64 1.01
N ARG A 132 8.77 -12.25 -0.05
CA ARG A 132 10.21 -12.16 -0.29
C ARG A 132 10.64 -10.77 -0.76
N TRP A 133 9.79 -10.12 -1.55
CA TRP A 133 9.97 -8.79 -2.14
C TRP A 133 8.61 -8.12 -2.37
N SER A 134 7.62 -8.41 -1.54
CA SER A 134 6.26 -7.90 -1.65
C SER A 134 5.65 -7.70 -0.28
N TRP A 135 4.82 -6.67 -0.16
CA TRP A 135 3.95 -6.47 1.00
C TRP A 135 2.49 -6.61 0.54
N GLU A 136 1.71 -7.37 1.27
CA GLU A 136 0.29 -7.61 1.04
C GLU A 136 -0.48 -7.17 2.28
N GLY A 137 -1.35 -6.16 2.16
CA GLY A 137 -2.23 -5.75 3.24
C GLY A 137 -3.24 -6.86 3.56
N LEU A 138 -3.41 -7.19 4.84
CA LEU A 138 -4.39 -8.17 5.29
C LEU A 138 -5.46 -7.45 6.12
N PRO A 139 -6.51 -6.93 5.48
CA PRO A 139 -7.55 -6.15 6.14
C PRO A 139 -8.32 -7.00 7.14
N ARG A 140 -8.92 -6.33 8.12
CA ARG A 140 -9.87 -6.95 9.06
C ARG A 140 -11.07 -7.43 8.27
N ASP A 141 -11.38 -8.72 8.36
CA ASP A 141 -12.67 -9.24 7.90
C ASP A 141 -13.79 -8.42 8.57
N PRO A 142 -14.73 -7.81 7.84
CA PRO A 142 -15.78 -7.04 8.47
C PRO A 142 -16.59 -8.00 9.34
N GLN A 143 -16.39 -7.97 10.65
CA GLN A 143 -17.31 -8.60 11.59
C GLN A 143 -18.72 -8.06 11.26
N PRO A 144 -19.77 -8.89 11.28
CA PRO A 144 -21.12 -8.38 11.15
C PRO A 144 -21.39 -7.47 12.36
N SER A 145 -21.05 -6.21 12.21
CA SER A 145 -21.46 -5.14 13.12
C SER A 145 -22.97 -5.11 13.11
N ALA A 146 -23.56 -5.29 14.28
CA ALA A 146 -24.98 -5.16 14.52
C ALA A 146 -25.55 -3.97 13.76
N ALA A 147 -26.61 -4.22 13.03
CA ALA A 147 -27.40 -3.32 12.23
C ALA A 147 -27.32 -1.85 12.66
N ILE A 148 -26.55 -1.04 11.91
CA ILE A 148 -26.81 0.37 11.78
C ILE A 148 -27.43 0.54 10.41
N ASP A 149 -28.69 0.82 10.46
CA ASP A 149 -29.64 1.35 9.50
C ASP A 149 -29.23 1.27 8.01
N ALA A 150 -29.96 0.41 7.27
CA ALA A 150 -29.91 0.28 5.82
C ALA A 150 -30.38 1.55 5.12
N GLY A 151 -29.52 2.57 5.15
CA GLY A 151 -29.64 3.84 4.45
C GLY A 151 -28.63 3.93 3.33
N GLN A 152 -28.99 3.35 2.17
CA GLN A 152 -28.38 3.60 0.86
C GLN A 152 -26.91 3.16 0.73
N ASP A 153 -26.69 1.86 0.56
CA ASP A 153 -25.61 1.32 -0.24
C ASP A 153 -25.79 1.82 -1.69
N ARG A 154 -25.39 3.08 -1.96
CA ARG A 154 -25.24 3.59 -3.32
C ARG A 154 -23.94 3.03 -3.84
N ARG A 155 -23.94 1.77 -4.28
CA ARG A 155 -22.93 1.30 -5.22
C ARG A 155 -22.84 2.32 -6.35
N ILE A 156 -21.68 2.88 -6.50
CA ILE A 156 -21.38 3.78 -7.60
C ILE A 156 -21.31 2.90 -8.84
N LEU A 157 -22.36 2.91 -9.66
CA LEU A 157 -22.49 2.04 -10.83
C LEU A 157 -22.02 2.78 -12.08
N ALA A 158 -20.98 2.26 -12.76
CA ALA A 158 -20.60 2.74 -14.07
C ALA A 158 -21.52 2.13 -15.13
N ARG A 159 -22.30 2.97 -15.78
CA ARG A 159 -23.22 2.54 -16.85
C ARG A 159 -22.57 2.54 -18.22
N ARG A 160 -21.51 3.31 -18.39
CA ARG A 160 -20.72 3.45 -19.60
C ARG A 160 -19.24 3.38 -19.26
N ALA A 161 -18.41 2.97 -20.23
CA ALA A 161 -16.97 2.85 -20.05
C ALA A 161 -16.32 4.17 -19.55
N GLU A 162 -16.76 5.30 -20.09
CA GLU A 162 -16.26 6.64 -19.73
C GLU A 162 -16.68 7.11 -18.32
N ASP A 163 -17.59 6.41 -17.65
CA ASP A 163 -17.99 6.75 -16.28
C ASP A 163 -16.89 6.36 -15.28
N ILE A 164 -16.07 5.34 -15.58
CA ILE A 164 -15.03 4.81 -14.69
C ILE A 164 -14.06 5.90 -14.21
N PRO A 165 -13.40 6.70 -15.08
CA PRO A 165 -12.53 7.78 -14.63
C PRO A 165 -13.24 8.82 -13.75
N SER A 166 -14.49 9.16 -14.10
CA SER A 166 -15.27 10.16 -13.35
C SER A 166 -15.60 9.68 -11.93
N LEU A 167 -15.98 8.43 -11.81
CA LEU A 167 -16.26 7.78 -10.52
C LEU A 167 -14.98 7.59 -9.69
N PHE A 168 -13.86 7.27 -10.33
CA PHE A 168 -12.55 7.20 -9.68
C PHE A 168 -12.18 8.58 -9.08
N VAL A 169 -12.31 9.66 -9.83
CA VAL A 169 -12.07 11.03 -9.36
C VAL A 169 -13.03 11.41 -8.23
N GLN A 170 -14.30 11.06 -8.32
CA GLN A 170 -15.27 11.29 -7.26
C GLN A 170 -14.86 10.56 -5.97
N ALA A 171 -14.52 9.29 -6.05
CA ALA A 171 -14.09 8.49 -4.92
C ALA A 171 -12.78 9.02 -4.30
N TRP A 172 -11.80 9.41 -5.13
CA TRP A 172 -10.58 10.08 -4.70
C TRP A 172 -10.87 11.36 -3.91
N ASN A 173 -11.66 12.27 -4.47
CA ASN A 173 -11.95 13.58 -3.88
C ASN A 173 -12.80 13.48 -2.60
N THR A 174 -13.60 12.44 -2.45
CA THR A 174 -14.34 12.13 -1.22
C THR A 174 -13.54 11.27 -0.23
N ARG A 175 -12.28 10.90 -0.53
CA ARG A 175 -11.44 10.02 0.31
C ARG A 175 -12.06 8.65 0.57
N ASN A 176 -12.88 8.17 -0.34
CA ASN A 176 -13.59 6.91 -0.21
C ASN A 176 -12.86 5.80 -0.99
N ALA A 177 -11.90 5.15 -0.33
CA ALA A 177 -11.13 4.07 -0.92
C ALA A 177 -11.99 2.82 -1.24
N ASP A 178 -13.06 2.58 -0.50
CA ASP A 178 -13.99 1.48 -0.75
C ASP A 178 -14.77 1.73 -2.05
N ALA A 179 -15.29 2.95 -2.24
CA ALA A 179 -15.96 3.35 -3.48
C ALA A 179 -14.99 3.31 -4.68
N LEU A 180 -13.73 3.73 -4.49
CA LEU A 180 -12.69 3.65 -5.52
C LEU A 180 -12.42 2.19 -5.91
N ALA A 181 -12.21 1.32 -4.95
CA ALA A 181 -11.92 -0.09 -5.17
C ALA A 181 -13.10 -0.84 -5.80
N SER A 182 -14.35 -0.44 -5.48
CA SER A 182 -15.56 -1.07 -6.05
C SER A 182 -15.68 -0.91 -7.57
N LEU A 183 -14.92 -0.02 -8.19
CA LEU A 183 -14.83 0.12 -9.65
C LEU A 183 -14.06 -1.01 -10.33
N PHE A 184 -13.29 -1.79 -9.56
CA PHE A 184 -12.40 -2.82 -10.04
C PHE A 184 -12.97 -4.22 -9.84
N ASP A 185 -12.56 -5.17 -10.69
CA ASP A 185 -12.82 -6.58 -10.48
C ASP A 185 -12.07 -7.10 -9.24
N ASP A 186 -12.48 -8.25 -8.70
CA ASP A 186 -11.84 -8.84 -7.53
C ASP A 186 -10.37 -9.19 -7.78
N ASP A 187 -10.03 -9.59 -8.99
CA ASP A 187 -8.69 -9.95 -9.48
C ASP A 187 -8.06 -8.88 -10.37
N ALA A 188 -8.50 -7.63 -10.25
CA ALA A 188 -8.00 -6.54 -11.06
C ALA A 188 -6.54 -6.22 -10.76
N GLU A 189 -5.85 -5.75 -11.78
CA GLU A 189 -4.44 -5.35 -11.72
C GLU A 189 -4.31 -3.82 -11.76
N PHE A 190 -3.45 -3.25 -10.92
CA PHE A 190 -3.16 -1.81 -10.97
C PHE A 190 -1.65 -1.54 -10.88
N VAL A 191 -1.13 -0.79 -11.83
CA VAL A 191 0.25 -0.29 -11.80
C VAL A 191 0.24 1.21 -11.52
N ASN A 192 0.84 1.62 -10.40
CA ASN A 192 0.92 3.04 -10.05
C ASN A 192 2.01 3.78 -10.82
N VAL A 193 2.10 5.11 -10.61
CA VAL A 193 3.03 6.00 -11.32
C VAL A 193 4.52 5.67 -11.11
N THR A 194 4.87 4.96 -10.06
CA THR A 194 6.25 4.54 -9.75
C THR A 194 6.52 3.06 -10.03
N GLY A 195 5.53 2.35 -10.60
CA GLY A 195 5.66 0.95 -10.97
C GLY A 195 5.28 -0.04 -9.86
N LEU A 196 4.68 0.43 -8.76
CA LEU A 196 4.07 -0.51 -7.80
C LEU A 196 2.90 -1.22 -8.46
N TRP A 197 2.83 -2.52 -8.29
CA TRP A 197 1.89 -3.37 -8.99
C TRP A 197 1.04 -4.16 -8.01
N TRP A 198 -0.24 -3.83 -7.92
CA TRP A 198 -1.24 -4.47 -7.07
C TRP A 198 -2.07 -5.46 -7.89
N HIS A 199 -2.34 -6.64 -7.34
CA HIS A 199 -2.86 -7.79 -8.08
C HIS A 199 -4.30 -8.17 -7.75
N ASP A 200 -4.98 -7.38 -6.91
CA ASP A 200 -6.37 -7.60 -6.54
C ASP A 200 -7.01 -6.30 -6.03
N ARG A 201 -8.35 -6.33 -5.93
CA ARG A 201 -9.15 -5.20 -5.44
C ARG A 201 -8.76 -4.77 -4.02
N ASP A 202 -8.45 -5.70 -3.13
CA ASP A 202 -8.14 -5.40 -1.74
C ASP A 202 -6.79 -4.72 -1.59
N ALA A 203 -5.79 -5.13 -2.38
CA ALA A 203 -4.50 -4.45 -2.46
C ALA A 203 -4.67 -3.03 -3.02
N ILE A 204 -5.45 -2.86 -4.09
CA ILE A 204 -5.79 -1.54 -4.68
C ILE A 204 -6.47 -0.66 -3.61
N ARG A 205 -7.48 -1.18 -2.90
CA ARG A 205 -8.20 -0.49 -1.84
C ARG A 205 -7.26 -0.03 -0.72
N THR A 206 -6.44 -0.95 -0.22
CA THR A 206 -5.54 -0.72 0.91
C THR A 206 -4.51 0.36 0.58
N ALA A 207 -3.90 0.28 -0.60
CA ALA A 207 -2.92 1.27 -1.05
C ALA A 207 -3.53 2.66 -1.22
N HIS A 208 -4.73 2.74 -1.82
CA HIS A 208 -5.42 4.03 -1.98
C HIS A 208 -5.92 4.59 -0.64
N ALA A 209 -6.42 3.75 0.27
CA ALA A 209 -6.82 4.18 1.61
C ALA A 209 -5.66 4.84 2.36
N TYR A 210 -4.49 4.19 2.34
CA TYR A 210 -3.28 4.73 2.94
C TYR A 210 -2.84 6.05 2.31
N GLY A 211 -2.77 6.10 0.97
CA GLY A 211 -2.36 7.30 0.24
C GLY A 211 -3.30 8.48 0.49
N LEU A 212 -4.62 8.23 0.50
CA LEU A 212 -5.66 9.24 0.74
C LEU A 212 -5.67 9.76 2.19
N ASP A 213 -5.26 8.95 3.16
CA ASP A 213 -5.10 9.36 4.56
C ASP A 213 -3.83 10.24 4.77
N ARG A 214 -2.76 9.97 4.06
CA ARG A 214 -1.43 10.55 4.31
C ARG A 214 -1.10 11.67 3.32
N ILE A 215 -0.56 11.29 2.17
CA ILE A 215 0.02 12.24 1.21
C ILE A 215 -1.03 12.95 0.35
N PHE A 216 -2.20 12.32 0.16
CA PHE A 216 -3.28 12.85 -0.65
C PHE A 216 -4.48 13.35 0.15
N ASN A 217 -4.36 13.49 1.48
CA ASN A 217 -5.47 13.82 2.38
C ASN A 217 -6.13 15.17 2.08
N LYS A 218 -5.42 16.11 1.46
CA LYS A 218 -5.92 17.41 1.02
C LYS A 218 -5.87 17.59 -0.50
N SER A 219 -5.48 16.53 -1.23
CA SER A 219 -5.34 16.64 -2.67
C SER A 219 -6.69 16.69 -3.38
N THR A 220 -6.67 17.27 -4.57
CA THR A 220 -7.79 17.27 -5.51
C THR A 220 -7.31 16.66 -6.80
N LEU A 221 -8.07 15.71 -7.32
CA LEU A 221 -7.90 15.12 -8.64
C LEU A 221 -8.98 15.67 -9.56
N SER A 222 -8.61 16.16 -10.73
CA SER A 222 -9.53 16.65 -11.76
C SER A 222 -9.26 16.00 -13.09
N ILE A 223 -10.30 15.80 -13.89
CA ILE A 223 -10.19 15.27 -15.25
C ILE A 223 -9.98 16.43 -16.22
N ASP A 224 -8.96 16.33 -17.05
CA ASP A 224 -8.67 17.27 -18.13
C ASP A 224 -9.23 16.75 -19.46
N GLU A 225 -9.08 15.45 -19.75
CA GLU A 225 -9.56 14.81 -20.99
C GLU A 225 -9.86 13.33 -20.75
N ILE A 226 -10.92 12.81 -21.39
CA ILE A 226 -11.21 11.36 -21.46
C ILE A 226 -11.24 10.93 -22.92
N ARG A 227 -10.60 9.82 -23.23
CA ARG A 227 -10.66 9.13 -24.53
C ARG A 227 -11.04 7.68 -24.35
N VAL A 228 -12.10 7.26 -25.01
CA VAL A 228 -12.56 5.87 -25.02
C VAL A 228 -12.19 5.23 -26.34
N LYS A 229 -11.55 4.08 -26.28
CA LYS A 229 -11.29 3.19 -27.43
C LYS A 229 -12.10 1.91 -27.25
N PRO A 230 -13.30 1.79 -27.85
CA PRO A 230 -14.04 0.54 -27.84
C PRO A 230 -13.25 -0.56 -28.56
N LEU A 231 -13.20 -1.75 -27.97
CA LEU A 231 -12.62 -2.95 -28.56
C LEU A 231 -13.72 -3.94 -28.99
N SER A 232 -14.85 -3.94 -28.26
CA SER A 232 -16.11 -4.61 -28.59
C SER A 232 -17.26 -3.87 -27.90
N ASP A 233 -18.47 -4.43 -27.98
CA ASP A 233 -19.65 -3.87 -27.28
C ASP A 233 -19.52 -3.88 -25.75
N ASP A 234 -18.71 -4.82 -25.22
CA ASP A 234 -18.54 -5.06 -23.80
C ASP A 234 -17.08 -4.89 -23.31
N LEU A 235 -16.18 -4.34 -24.13
CA LEU A 235 -14.77 -4.15 -23.80
C LEU A 235 -14.25 -2.84 -24.36
N ALA A 236 -13.56 -2.05 -23.53
CA ALA A 236 -12.93 -0.81 -23.96
C ALA A 236 -11.64 -0.51 -23.20
N VAL A 237 -10.80 0.33 -23.81
CA VAL A 237 -9.70 1.03 -23.13
C VAL A 237 -10.10 2.49 -22.97
N VAL A 238 -10.02 2.97 -21.73
CA VAL A 238 -10.32 4.39 -21.40
C VAL A 238 -9.06 5.05 -20.91
N HIS A 239 -8.61 6.09 -21.60
CA HIS A 239 -7.54 6.95 -21.12
C HIS A 239 -8.13 8.22 -20.53
N ALA A 240 -7.66 8.60 -19.34
CA ALA A 240 -8.07 9.86 -18.71
C ALA A 240 -6.81 10.65 -18.35
N GLN A 241 -6.63 11.82 -18.95
CA GLN A 241 -5.65 12.77 -18.48
C GLN A 241 -6.25 13.52 -17.29
N MET A 242 -5.48 13.59 -16.22
CA MET A 242 -5.91 14.15 -14.95
C MET A 242 -4.85 15.07 -14.39
N THR A 243 -5.28 16.07 -13.62
CA THR A 243 -4.41 16.95 -12.82
C THR A 243 -4.60 16.66 -11.34
N LEU A 244 -3.51 16.36 -10.66
CA LEU A 244 -3.44 16.19 -9.21
C LEU A 244 -2.81 17.42 -8.58
N SER A 245 -3.47 18.01 -7.57
CA SER A 245 -2.98 19.15 -6.80
C SER A 245 -3.17 18.93 -5.30
N GLY A 246 -2.46 19.70 -4.47
CA GLY A 246 -2.65 19.68 -3.01
C GLY A 246 -2.10 18.43 -2.30
N GLN A 247 -1.06 17.81 -2.83
CA GLN A 247 -0.32 16.77 -2.10
C GLN A 247 0.30 17.34 -0.82
N ALA A 248 0.40 16.52 0.22
CA ALA A 248 1.07 16.90 1.45
C ALA A 248 2.59 17.06 1.23
N PRO A 249 3.25 17.93 2.01
CA PRO A 249 4.72 18.00 2.04
C PRO A 249 5.35 16.64 2.37
N ILE A 250 6.49 16.35 1.73
CA ILE A 250 7.24 15.13 2.00
C ILE A 250 8.75 15.42 1.92
N GLY A 251 9.52 14.95 2.88
CA GLY A 251 10.96 15.17 2.96
C GLY A 251 11.31 16.68 2.93
N ASN A 252 12.16 17.06 1.98
CA ASN A 252 12.57 18.45 1.77
C ASN A 252 11.62 19.27 0.88
N ILE A 253 10.60 18.64 0.27
CA ILE A 253 9.59 19.32 -0.55
C ILE A 253 8.50 19.85 0.37
N LYS A 254 8.53 21.16 0.65
CA LYS A 254 7.58 21.83 1.55
C LYS A 254 6.28 22.24 0.85
N GLU A 255 6.35 22.54 -0.43
CA GLU A 255 5.22 22.97 -1.27
C GLU A 255 5.19 22.13 -2.55
N PRO A 256 4.53 20.95 -2.52
CA PRO A 256 4.39 20.13 -3.71
C PRO A 256 3.55 20.84 -4.78
N GLY A 257 4.06 20.88 -6.00
CA GLY A 257 3.36 21.43 -7.15
C GLY A 257 2.23 20.52 -7.65
N SER A 258 1.40 21.04 -8.55
CA SER A 258 0.45 20.22 -9.30
C SER A 258 1.18 19.40 -10.37
N ARG A 259 0.71 18.18 -10.60
CA ARG A 259 1.22 17.31 -11.66
C ARG A 259 0.09 16.76 -12.53
N SER A 260 0.39 16.53 -13.79
CA SER A 260 -0.51 15.88 -14.73
C SER A 260 -0.15 14.40 -14.88
N THR A 261 -1.15 13.55 -14.97
CA THR A 261 -0.99 12.10 -15.12
C THR A 261 -2.00 11.58 -16.14
N ILE A 262 -1.68 10.46 -16.77
CA ILE A 262 -2.62 9.71 -17.62
C ILE A 262 -2.86 8.36 -16.94
N LEU A 263 -4.12 8.10 -16.59
CA LEU A 263 -4.58 6.78 -16.19
C LEU A 263 -5.19 6.08 -17.41
N SER A 264 -4.75 4.85 -17.62
CA SER A 264 -5.31 3.94 -18.62
C SER A 264 -6.10 2.86 -17.90
N PHE A 265 -7.36 2.70 -18.23
CA PHE A 265 -8.26 1.70 -17.68
C PHE A 265 -8.65 0.70 -18.77
N VAL A 266 -8.48 -0.58 -18.54
CA VAL A 266 -9.08 -1.65 -19.34
C VAL A 266 -10.39 -2.01 -18.64
N VAL A 267 -11.50 -1.73 -19.31
CA VAL A 267 -12.83 -1.85 -18.71
C VAL A 267 -13.70 -2.79 -19.53
N HIS A 268 -14.51 -3.58 -18.86
CA HIS A 268 -15.45 -4.50 -19.48
C HIS A 268 -16.83 -4.42 -18.82
N ARG A 269 -17.85 -4.91 -19.52
CA ARG A 269 -19.19 -4.99 -18.99
C ARG A 269 -19.40 -6.36 -18.33
N ALA A 270 -19.76 -6.37 -17.05
CA ALA A 270 -20.14 -7.52 -16.28
C ALA A 270 -21.49 -7.24 -15.57
N ASP A 271 -22.46 -8.12 -15.71
CA ASP A 271 -23.77 -8.02 -15.07
C ASP A 271 -24.52 -6.68 -15.36
N GLY A 272 -24.29 -6.14 -16.56
CA GLY A 272 -24.92 -4.86 -17.02
C GLY A 272 -24.19 -3.59 -16.55
N GLU A 273 -23.08 -3.72 -15.82
CA GLU A 273 -22.25 -2.63 -15.32
C GLU A 273 -20.85 -2.68 -15.92
N TRP A 274 -20.20 -1.52 -16.05
CA TRP A 274 -18.80 -1.47 -16.43
C TRP A 274 -17.90 -1.57 -15.21
N ARG A 275 -16.87 -2.40 -15.31
CA ARG A 275 -15.82 -2.61 -14.28
C ARG A 275 -14.44 -2.52 -14.89
N CYS A 276 -13.47 -2.23 -14.06
CA CYS A 276 -12.07 -2.14 -14.46
C CYS A 276 -11.34 -3.45 -14.14
N ALA A 277 -10.85 -4.13 -15.17
CA ALA A 277 -10.01 -5.31 -15.02
C ALA A 277 -8.53 -4.95 -14.81
N SER A 278 -8.08 -3.79 -15.35
CA SER A 278 -6.71 -3.35 -15.16
C SER A 278 -6.60 -1.84 -15.31
N ALA A 279 -5.73 -1.21 -14.52
CA ALA A 279 -5.39 0.19 -14.69
C ALA A 279 -3.89 0.44 -14.56
N GLN A 280 -3.42 1.49 -15.23
CA GLN A 280 -2.05 1.97 -15.12
C GLN A 280 -2.02 3.48 -15.06
N ASN A 281 -1.15 4.00 -14.21
CA ASN A 281 -0.90 5.43 -14.04
C ASN A 281 0.48 5.81 -14.56
N THR A 282 0.60 6.95 -15.25
CA THR A 282 1.86 7.48 -15.76
C THR A 282 1.87 9.00 -15.65
N ASP A 283 2.93 9.58 -15.07
CA ASP A 283 3.09 11.04 -15.01
C ASP A 283 3.43 11.61 -16.40
N VAL A 284 2.82 12.78 -16.70
CA VAL A 284 3.10 13.54 -17.92
C VAL A 284 4.24 14.52 -17.63
N ILE A 285 5.43 14.22 -18.09
CA ILE A 285 6.60 15.06 -17.97
C ILE A 285 6.82 15.74 -19.32
N ARG A 286 6.36 16.98 -19.44
CA ARG A 286 6.36 17.72 -20.72
C ARG A 286 7.76 17.84 -21.31
N GLY A 287 7.88 17.54 -22.60
CA GLY A 287 9.14 17.62 -23.33
C GLY A 287 10.10 16.45 -23.09
N MET A 288 9.73 15.48 -22.26
CA MET A 288 10.53 14.25 -22.03
C MET A 288 9.93 13.09 -22.80
N GLU A 289 10.78 12.13 -23.22
CA GLU A 289 10.41 11.02 -24.10
C GLU A 289 10.74 9.66 -23.49
N THR A 290 11.66 9.61 -22.50
CA THR A 290 12.07 8.39 -21.82
C THR A 290 12.59 8.69 -20.42
N ASN A 291 12.91 7.63 -19.68
CA ASN A 291 13.61 7.71 -18.41
C ASN A 291 14.99 7.05 -18.54
N VAL A 292 15.99 7.60 -17.87
CA VAL A 292 17.36 7.09 -17.82
C VAL A 292 17.75 6.88 -16.36
N LEU A 293 18.29 5.70 -16.06
CA LEU A 293 18.93 5.40 -14.79
C LEU A 293 20.44 5.62 -14.92
N SER A 294 20.98 6.56 -14.14
CA SER A 294 22.41 6.83 -14.09
C SER A 294 23.15 5.75 -13.30
N GLU A 295 24.48 5.64 -13.45
CA GLU A 295 25.31 4.68 -12.70
C GLU A 295 25.24 4.87 -11.18
N ASP A 296 24.98 6.10 -10.72
CA ASP A 296 24.77 6.45 -9.31
C ASP A 296 23.38 6.10 -8.77
N GLY A 297 22.53 5.46 -9.61
CA GLY A 297 21.14 5.10 -9.25
C GLY A 297 20.14 6.25 -9.38
N THR A 298 20.54 7.41 -9.92
CA THR A 298 19.62 8.54 -10.12
C THR A 298 18.73 8.29 -11.33
N PHE A 299 17.42 8.33 -11.11
CA PHE A 299 16.39 8.16 -12.15
C PHE A 299 15.93 9.53 -12.65
N ARG A 300 16.08 9.81 -13.96
CA ARG A 300 15.74 11.11 -14.56
C ARG A 300 15.00 10.93 -15.86
N SER A 301 14.02 11.79 -16.10
CA SER A 301 13.37 11.84 -17.41
C SER A 301 14.26 12.57 -18.41
N ALA A 302 14.28 12.08 -19.65
CA ALA A 302 15.15 12.55 -20.71
C ALA A 302 14.39 12.76 -22.03
N ASN A 303 14.81 13.78 -22.77
CA ASN A 303 14.45 13.92 -24.17
C ASN A 303 15.64 13.43 -25.01
N TYR A 304 15.50 12.26 -25.63
CA TYR A 304 16.61 11.63 -26.39
C TYR A 304 16.90 12.33 -27.73
N ARG A 305 16.02 13.21 -28.22
CA ARG A 305 16.26 14.00 -29.44
C ARG A 305 17.13 15.23 -29.17
N THR A 306 16.97 15.84 -28.01
CA THR A 306 17.70 17.06 -27.62
C THR A 306 18.83 16.81 -26.62
N GLY A 307 18.86 15.64 -25.97
CA GLY A 307 19.78 15.32 -24.88
C GLY A 307 19.43 16.02 -23.57
N GLN A 308 18.26 16.65 -23.46
CA GLN A 308 17.83 17.34 -22.25
C GLN A 308 17.41 16.34 -21.18
N LEU A 309 17.79 16.58 -19.93
CA LEU A 309 17.33 15.86 -18.73
C LEU A 309 16.37 16.73 -17.93
N SER A 310 15.42 16.08 -17.23
CA SER A 310 14.64 16.76 -16.19
C SER A 310 15.55 17.16 -15.02
N GLY A 311 15.32 18.33 -14.49
CA GLY A 311 16.08 18.86 -13.35
C GLY A 311 15.81 18.10 -12.04
#